data_9ee054fa1d2727edc5b9e0a032f5ce39
#
_entry.id   9ee054fa1d2727edc5b9e0a032f5ce39
#
_cell.length_a   1.000
_cell.length_b   1.000
_cell.length_c   1.000
_cell.angle_alpha   90.00
_cell.angle_beta   90.00
_cell.angle_gamma   90.00
#
_symmetry.space_group_name_H-M   'P 1'
#
loop_
_entity.id
_entity.type
_entity.pdbx_description
1 polymer ?
#
loop_
_entity_poly.entity_id
_entity_poly.type
_entity_poly.pdbx_seq_one_letter_code
_entity_poly.pdbx_strand_id
1 'polypeptide(L)'
;MQNRRDFLKTVAFAALGSGIVVRQALAGELSPSTLYINKLGLGGKMKMKFFPYELKLRHVFTVATYSRTTTPDVQVEIEYEGITGYGEASMPPYLGETVESVMNFLRKVNLEQFSDPFQLEDILSYIDSLSPKDTAAKAAVDIALHDLVGKLLGAPWYQIWGLNKEKTPSTTFTIGIDTPDVVRAKTKECAGRFNILKVKLGRDNDKEMIETIRSVTDLPIAIDANQGWKDRQYALDMIHWLKEKGIVMIEQPMPKEQLDDIAWICLLYTSPSPRDKRQS
;
A
#
# COMPACT_ATOMS: atom_id res chain seq x y z
N MET A 1 -24.32 -0.18 12.15
CA MET A 1 -22.95 0.21 11.74
C MET A 1 -23.09 1.58 11.13
N GLN A 2 -22.43 2.59 11.72
CA GLN A 2 -22.36 3.92 11.15
C GLN A 2 -21.58 3.83 9.85
N ASN A 3 -22.09 4.34 8.74
CA ASN A 3 -21.38 4.26 7.47
C ASN A 3 -20.22 5.27 7.45
N ARG A 4 -19.25 5.11 6.56
CA ARG A 4 -18.07 6.00 6.42
C ARG A 4 -18.46 7.48 6.31
N ARG A 5 -19.56 7.78 5.66
CA ARG A 5 -20.08 9.13 5.44
C ARG A 5 -20.50 9.80 6.74
N ASP A 6 -21.15 9.05 7.64
CA ASP A 6 -21.60 9.57 8.94
C ASP A 6 -20.43 9.76 9.89
N PHE A 7 -19.41 8.91 9.80
CA PHE A 7 -18.17 9.04 10.57
C PHE A 7 -17.38 10.30 10.18
N LEU A 8 -17.17 10.56 8.89
CA LEU A 8 -16.47 11.76 8.42
C LEU A 8 -17.21 13.04 8.79
N LYS A 9 -18.54 13.04 8.77
CA LYS A 9 -19.35 14.14 9.27
C LYS A 9 -19.16 14.37 10.77
N THR A 10 -19.07 13.31 11.56
CA THR A 10 -18.87 13.37 13.00
C THR A 10 -17.47 13.88 13.34
N VAL A 11 -16.44 13.46 12.61
CA VAL A 11 -15.06 13.94 12.80
C VAL A 11 -14.91 15.41 12.42
N ALA A 12 -15.53 15.86 11.32
CA ALA A 12 -15.58 17.28 10.96
C ALA A 12 -16.25 18.12 12.04
N PHE A 13 -17.25 17.59 12.72
CA PHE A 13 -17.90 18.26 13.87
C PHE A 13 -17.03 18.28 15.13
N ALA A 14 -16.30 17.21 15.42
CA ALA A 14 -15.46 17.08 16.62
C ALA A 14 -14.22 17.98 16.57
N ALA A 15 -13.63 18.18 15.38
CA ALA A 15 -12.51 19.11 15.21
C ALA A 15 -12.88 20.58 15.44
N LEU A 16 -14.16 20.91 15.45
CA LEU A 16 -14.70 22.26 15.70
C LEU A 16 -15.03 22.53 17.17
N GLY A 17 -14.78 21.57 18.08
CA GLY A 17 -15.20 21.59 19.49
C GLY A 17 -14.49 22.57 20.41
N SER A 18 -13.60 23.45 19.93
CA SER A 18 -13.01 24.52 20.73
C SER A 18 -13.61 25.89 20.35
N GLY A 19 -14.77 26.16 20.90
CA GLY A 19 -15.17 27.57 21.18
C GLY A 19 -15.90 28.35 20.10
N ILE A 20 -16.87 27.78 19.36
CA ILE A 20 -17.75 28.58 18.51
C ILE A 20 -19.21 28.17 18.70
N VAL A 21 -19.97 29.10 19.28
CA VAL A 21 -21.43 29.05 19.31
C VAL A 21 -21.96 29.24 17.88
N VAL A 22 -22.59 28.20 17.33
CA VAL A 22 -23.30 28.28 16.05
C VAL A 22 -24.56 29.10 16.27
N ARG A 23 -24.58 30.36 15.84
CA ARG A 23 -25.84 31.08 15.64
C ARG A 23 -26.57 30.43 14.46
N GLN A 24 -27.80 30.03 14.71
CA GLN A 24 -28.74 29.55 13.72
C GLN A 24 -28.80 30.51 12.53
N ALA A 25 -28.27 30.12 11.39
CA ALA A 25 -28.47 30.81 10.14
C ALA A 25 -29.70 30.22 9.44
N LEU A 26 -30.59 31.11 9.05
CA LEU A 26 -31.83 30.85 8.35
C LEU A 26 -31.60 30.09 7.01
N ALA A 27 -32.41 29.05 6.88
CA ALA A 27 -32.84 28.34 5.68
C ALA A 27 -32.21 28.65 4.32
N GLY A 28 -31.22 27.89 3.98
CA GLY A 28 -30.76 27.49 2.67
C GLY A 28 -29.84 26.32 2.92
N GLU A 29 -30.22 25.12 2.54
CA GLU A 29 -29.57 23.87 2.90
C GLU A 29 -28.15 23.77 2.32
N LEU A 30 -27.17 24.40 2.96
CA LEU A 30 -25.77 24.12 2.73
C LEU A 30 -25.40 22.85 3.49
N SER A 31 -24.74 21.90 2.83
CA SER A 31 -24.24 20.71 3.50
C SER A 31 -23.24 21.11 4.61
N PRO A 32 -23.06 20.32 5.67
CA PRO A 32 -22.05 20.59 6.70
C PRO A 32 -20.64 20.77 6.16
N SER A 33 -20.28 20.07 5.09
CA SER A 33 -19.02 20.22 4.37
C SER A 33 -18.91 21.59 3.67
N THR A 34 -19.99 22.08 3.03
CA THR A 34 -20.05 23.40 2.40
C THR A 34 -19.88 24.51 3.43
N LEU A 35 -20.50 24.40 4.61
CA LEU A 35 -20.32 25.35 5.71
C LEU A 35 -18.87 25.35 6.24
N TYR A 36 -18.23 24.22 6.32
CA TYR A 36 -16.83 24.10 6.72
C TYR A 36 -15.88 24.73 5.70
N ILE A 37 -16.08 24.42 4.42
CA ILE A 37 -15.32 24.96 3.29
C ILE A 37 -15.45 26.49 3.23
N ASN A 38 -16.68 27.01 3.31
CA ASN A 38 -16.92 28.45 3.31
C ASN A 38 -16.26 29.15 4.50
N LYS A 39 -16.15 28.47 5.65
CA LYS A 39 -15.53 29.03 6.87
C LYS A 39 -14.01 29.04 6.78
N LEU A 40 -13.41 28.12 6.06
CA LEU A 40 -11.97 28.09 5.75
C LEU A 40 -11.61 29.04 4.59
N GLY A 41 -12.61 29.70 3.96
CA GLY A 41 -12.40 30.46 2.73
C GLY A 41 -12.08 29.56 1.53
N LEU A 42 -12.35 28.26 1.64
CA LEU A 42 -12.14 27.28 0.57
C LEU A 42 -13.33 27.35 -0.39
N GLY A 43 -13.06 27.43 -1.66
CA GLY A 43 -14.11 27.55 -2.69
C GLY A 43 -13.53 27.39 -4.09
N GLY A 44 -12.30 26.92 -4.17
CA GLY A 44 -11.55 26.71 -5.41
C GLY A 44 -11.91 25.41 -6.11
N LYS A 45 -11.20 25.18 -7.20
CA LYS A 45 -11.24 23.93 -7.96
C LYS A 45 -9.99 23.12 -7.69
N MET A 46 -10.14 21.82 -7.63
CA MET A 46 -9.00 20.91 -7.59
C MET A 46 -8.29 20.92 -8.94
N LYS A 47 -6.99 21.14 -8.91
CA LYS A 47 -6.11 21.08 -10.09
C LYS A 47 -5.21 19.87 -9.98
N MET A 48 -5.19 19.05 -11.02
CA MET A 48 -4.34 17.86 -11.07
C MET A 48 -3.19 18.04 -12.05
N LYS A 49 -1.99 17.69 -11.61
CA LYS A 49 -0.80 17.53 -12.44
C LYS A 49 -0.31 16.10 -12.31
N PHE A 50 0.28 15.58 -13.37
CA PHE A 50 0.88 14.26 -13.35
C PHE A 50 2.02 14.19 -14.37
N PHE A 51 3.04 13.42 -14.03
CA PHE A 51 4.23 13.29 -14.86
C PHE A 51 4.94 11.97 -14.59
N PRO A 52 5.62 11.40 -15.62
CA PRO A 52 6.40 10.21 -15.44
C PRO A 52 7.63 10.50 -14.59
N TYR A 53 8.00 9.53 -13.78
CA TYR A 53 9.19 9.59 -12.93
C TYR A 53 9.89 8.23 -12.91
N GLU A 54 11.21 8.24 -12.84
CA GLU A 54 11.99 7.01 -12.69
C GLU A 54 12.71 7.02 -11.34
N LEU A 55 12.30 6.11 -10.46
CA LEU A 55 12.92 5.91 -9.15
C LEU A 55 14.21 5.09 -9.31
N LYS A 56 15.35 5.65 -8.92
CA LYS A 56 16.61 4.92 -8.82
C LYS A 56 16.66 4.14 -7.51
N LEU A 57 16.82 2.84 -7.59
CA LEU A 57 16.95 1.98 -6.42
C LEU A 57 18.35 2.11 -5.82
N ARG A 58 18.43 2.21 -4.50
CA ARG A 58 19.72 2.24 -3.78
C ARG A 58 20.51 0.93 -3.96
N HIS A 59 19.80 -0.18 -4.06
CA HIS A 59 20.35 -1.51 -4.31
C HIS A 59 19.59 -2.17 -5.45
N VAL A 60 20.25 -3.02 -6.20
CA VAL A 60 19.59 -3.89 -7.18
C VAL A 60 18.50 -4.68 -6.45
N PHE A 61 17.30 -4.70 -7.00
CA PHE A 61 16.19 -5.46 -6.46
C PHE A 61 15.91 -6.67 -7.34
N THR A 62 16.22 -7.85 -6.80
CA THR A 62 16.05 -9.12 -7.49
C THR A 62 15.02 -9.99 -6.77
N VAL A 63 14.11 -10.52 -7.53
CA VAL A 63 13.13 -11.55 -7.13
C VAL A 63 13.31 -12.80 -7.99
N ALA A 64 12.52 -13.83 -7.77
CA ALA A 64 12.63 -15.09 -8.53
C ALA A 64 12.66 -14.89 -10.05
N THR A 65 11.84 -13.97 -10.57
CA THR A 65 11.55 -13.83 -12.01
C THR A 65 12.27 -12.68 -12.72
N TYR A 66 12.71 -11.64 -11.99
CA TYR A 66 13.37 -10.47 -12.60
C TYR A 66 14.31 -9.73 -11.65
N SER A 67 15.14 -8.85 -12.22
CA SER A 67 15.97 -7.89 -11.48
C SER A 67 15.80 -6.50 -12.07
N ARG A 68 15.89 -5.46 -11.22
CA ARG A 68 15.84 -4.05 -11.64
C ARG A 68 16.70 -3.15 -10.79
N THR A 69 17.19 -2.07 -11.39
CA THR A 69 17.94 -0.98 -10.73
C THR A 69 17.14 0.31 -10.65
N THR A 70 16.07 0.39 -11.44
CA THR A 70 15.11 1.51 -11.46
C THR A 70 13.69 0.98 -11.39
N THR A 71 12.76 1.85 -11.03
CA THR A 71 11.32 1.57 -11.06
C THR A 71 10.63 2.72 -11.78
N PRO A 72 9.93 2.45 -12.91
CA PRO A 72 9.08 3.44 -13.53
C PRO A 72 7.89 3.75 -12.62
N ASP A 73 7.51 5.02 -12.59
CA ASP A 73 6.46 5.55 -11.76
C ASP A 73 5.74 6.69 -12.49
N VAL A 74 4.51 7.01 -12.08
CA VAL A 74 3.83 8.25 -12.48
C VAL A 74 3.36 8.95 -11.21
N GLN A 75 3.89 10.14 -10.99
CA GLN A 75 3.49 10.97 -9.86
C GLN A 75 2.24 11.78 -10.19
N VAL A 76 1.38 11.95 -9.19
CA VAL A 76 0.16 12.74 -9.24
C VAL A 76 0.20 13.77 -8.13
N GLU A 77 -0.05 15.03 -8.50
CA GLU A 77 -0.23 16.15 -7.59
C GLU A 77 -1.65 16.69 -7.73
N ILE A 78 -2.38 16.81 -6.62
CA ILE A 78 -3.69 17.46 -6.60
C ILE A 78 -3.61 18.68 -5.70
N GLU A 79 -3.73 19.85 -6.31
CA GLU A 79 -3.68 21.13 -5.60
C GLU A 79 -5.10 21.66 -5.36
N TYR A 80 -5.37 22.10 -4.14
CA TYR A 80 -6.59 22.78 -3.73
C TYR A 80 -6.27 23.85 -2.71
N GLU A 81 -6.61 25.11 -3.01
CA GLU A 81 -6.39 26.30 -2.15
C GLU A 81 -4.94 26.37 -1.60
N GLY A 82 -3.95 26.14 -2.47
CA GLY A 82 -2.53 26.25 -2.13
C GLY A 82 -1.98 25.06 -1.35
N ILE A 83 -2.78 24.04 -1.06
CA ILE A 83 -2.34 22.77 -0.44
C ILE A 83 -2.28 21.71 -1.53
N THR A 84 -1.18 20.95 -1.56
CA THR A 84 -0.96 19.88 -2.54
C THR A 84 -0.92 18.52 -1.86
N GLY A 85 -1.78 17.62 -2.34
CA GLY A 85 -1.72 16.18 -2.06
C GLY A 85 -0.91 15.46 -3.12
N TYR A 86 -0.15 14.44 -2.71
CA TYR A 86 0.74 13.65 -3.56
C TYR A 86 0.32 12.20 -3.61
N GLY A 87 0.40 11.61 -4.79
CA GLY A 87 0.17 10.18 -5.03
C GLY A 87 1.09 9.65 -6.11
N GLU A 88 1.18 8.33 -6.19
CA GLU A 88 2.02 7.66 -7.19
C GLU A 88 1.33 6.42 -7.77
N ALA A 89 1.58 6.15 -9.05
CA ALA A 89 1.16 4.94 -9.74
C ALA A 89 2.32 3.96 -9.83
N SER A 90 2.32 2.95 -8.98
CA SER A 90 3.26 1.83 -9.08
C SER A 90 2.75 0.81 -10.09
N MET A 91 3.62 0.43 -11.04
CA MET A 91 3.28 -0.44 -12.17
C MET A 91 4.11 -1.73 -12.13
N PRO A 92 3.80 -2.67 -11.23
CA PRO A 92 4.49 -3.94 -11.23
C PRO A 92 4.18 -4.72 -12.53
N PRO A 93 5.18 -5.41 -13.13
CA PRO A 93 5.05 -6.01 -14.46
C PRO A 93 3.86 -6.96 -14.64
N TYR A 94 3.44 -7.63 -13.56
CA TYR A 94 2.33 -8.59 -13.60
C TYR A 94 0.94 -7.96 -13.73
N LEU A 95 0.80 -6.65 -13.53
CA LEU A 95 -0.47 -5.93 -13.76
C LEU A 95 -0.67 -5.54 -15.23
N GLY A 96 0.42 -5.51 -16.03
CA GLY A 96 0.36 -5.14 -17.43
C GLY A 96 0.09 -3.65 -17.70
N GLU A 97 0.13 -2.80 -16.66
CA GLU A 97 0.03 -1.36 -16.79
C GLU A 97 1.40 -0.74 -17.08
N THR A 98 1.42 0.34 -17.84
CA THR A 98 2.63 1.05 -18.28
C THR A 98 2.52 2.53 -17.97
N VAL A 99 3.64 3.24 -17.98
CA VAL A 99 3.65 4.73 -17.89
C VAL A 99 2.67 5.33 -18.88
N GLU A 100 2.65 4.84 -20.12
CA GLU A 100 1.76 5.35 -21.16
C GLU A 100 0.29 5.10 -20.83
N SER A 101 -0.09 3.88 -20.40
CA SER A 101 -1.47 3.55 -20.04
C SER A 101 -1.96 4.40 -18.87
N VAL A 102 -1.12 4.56 -17.83
CA VAL A 102 -1.42 5.41 -16.67
C VAL A 102 -1.61 6.87 -17.08
N MET A 103 -0.69 7.42 -17.88
CA MET A 103 -0.79 8.80 -18.40
C MET A 103 -2.04 9.00 -19.25
N ASN A 104 -2.42 8.01 -20.06
CA ASN A 104 -3.64 8.04 -20.88
C ASN A 104 -4.91 8.02 -20.05
N PHE A 105 -4.94 7.26 -18.95
CA PHE A 105 -6.05 7.29 -18.01
C PHE A 105 -6.16 8.64 -17.30
N LEU A 106 -5.06 9.14 -16.74
CA LEU A 106 -5.04 10.40 -15.99
C LEU A 106 -5.49 11.60 -16.79
N ARG A 107 -5.24 11.62 -18.13
CA ARG A 107 -5.76 12.68 -19.03
C ARG A 107 -7.28 12.72 -19.12
N LYS A 108 -7.99 11.64 -18.79
CA LYS A 108 -9.47 11.58 -18.78
C LYS A 108 -10.07 12.12 -17.49
N VAL A 109 -9.25 12.20 -16.42
CA VAL A 109 -9.71 12.62 -15.09
C VAL A 109 -9.94 14.12 -15.06
N ASN A 110 -11.16 14.54 -14.73
CA ASN A 110 -11.51 15.93 -14.52
C ASN A 110 -11.95 16.16 -13.07
N LEU A 111 -11.04 16.62 -12.23
CA LEU A 111 -11.33 16.95 -10.84
C LEU A 111 -11.92 18.34 -10.64
N GLU A 112 -11.84 19.24 -11.65
CA GLU A 112 -12.39 20.60 -11.56
C GLU A 112 -13.91 20.64 -11.43
N GLN A 113 -14.60 19.55 -11.74
CA GLN A 113 -16.04 19.43 -11.56
C GLN A 113 -16.47 19.28 -10.08
N PHE A 114 -15.53 18.98 -9.20
CA PHE A 114 -15.77 18.85 -7.76
C PHE A 114 -15.23 20.08 -7.03
N SER A 115 -16.08 20.75 -6.30
CA SER A 115 -15.72 21.94 -5.50
C SER A 115 -15.33 21.60 -4.06
N ASP A 116 -15.55 20.34 -3.63
CA ASP A 116 -15.33 19.88 -2.27
C ASP A 116 -14.46 18.62 -2.25
N PRO A 117 -13.17 18.72 -1.89
CA PRO A 117 -12.26 17.58 -1.83
C PRO A 117 -12.62 16.55 -0.75
N PHE A 118 -13.52 16.90 0.19
CA PHE A 118 -13.99 15.97 1.23
C PHE A 118 -15.05 14.98 0.72
N GLN A 119 -15.58 15.18 -0.47
CA GLN A 119 -16.51 14.23 -1.12
C GLN A 119 -15.77 13.03 -1.72
N LEU A 120 -14.89 12.39 -0.94
CA LEU A 120 -14.02 11.32 -1.42
C LEU A 120 -14.78 10.16 -2.06
N GLU A 121 -15.92 9.76 -1.49
CA GLU A 121 -16.72 8.64 -2.03
C GLU A 121 -17.25 8.95 -3.43
N ASP A 122 -17.75 10.17 -3.65
CA ASP A 122 -18.30 10.60 -4.94
C ASP A 122 -17.18 10.77 -5.98
N ILE A 123 -16.05 11.36 -5.56
CA ILE A 123 -14.87 11.55 -6.43
C ILE A 123 -14.29 10.20 -6.84
N LEU A 124 -14.07 9.28 -5.89
CA LEU A 124 -13.51 7.96 -6.18
C LEU A 124 -14.47 7.11 -7.01
N SER A 125 -15.77 7.21 -6.79
CA SER A 125 -16.79 6.57 -7.64
C SER A 125 -16.73 7.09 -9.07
N TYR A 126 -16.54 8.40 -9.27
CA TYR A 126 -16.32 8.96 -10.60
C TYR A 126 -15.04 8.39 -11.23
N ILE A 127 -13.90 8.37 -10.51
CA ILE A 127 -12.64 7.81 -10.98
C ILE A 127 -12.82 6.34 -11.40
N ASP A 128 -13.53 5.55 -10.60
CA ASP A 128 -13.79 4.15 -10.91
C ASP A 128 -14.66 3.97 -12.16
N SER A 129 -15.60 4.87 -12.41
CA SER A 129 -16.48 4.82 -13.56
C SER A 129 -15.77 5.04 -14.91
N LEU A 130 -14.59 5.66 -14.91
CA LEU A 130 -13.84 5.99 -16.12
C LEU A 130 -13.26 4.77 -16.83
N SER A 131 -13.03 3.67 -16.12
CA SER A 131 -12.50 2.43 -16.69
C SER A 131 -12.68 1.26 -15.70
N PRO A 132 -12.95 0.04 -16.18
CA PRO A 132 -12.94 -1.16 -15.33
C PRO A 132 -11.53 -1.66 -14.98
N LYS A 133 -10.49 -1.03 -15.52
CA LYS A 133 -9.05 -1.34 -15.35
C LYS A 133 -8.31 -0.11 -14.79
N ASP A 134 -7.04 0.03 -15.13
CA ASP A 134 -6.20 1.20 -14.79
C ASP A 134 -6.05 1.41 -13.26
N THR A 135 -5.83 0.30 -12.55
CA THR A 135 -5.81 0.26 -11.09
C THR A 135 -4.67 1.07 -10.48
N ALA A 136 -3.49 1.09 -11.13
CA ALA A 136 -2.35 1.89 -10.69
C ALA A 136 -2.64 3.39 -10.80
N ALA A 137 -3.24 3.83 -11.91
CA ALA A 137 -3.62 5.23 -12.09
C ALA A 137 -4.70 5.68 -11.10
N LYS A 138 -5.71 4.84 -10.85
CA LYS A 138 -6.76 5.10 -9.86
C LYS A 138 -6.18 5.21 -8.46
N ALA A 139 -5.28 4.30 -8.08
CA ALA A 139 -4.59 4.33 -6.78
C ALA A 139 -3.79 5.63 -6.60
N ALA A 140 -3.12 6.12 -7.65
CA ALA A 140 -2.39 7.38 -7.58
C ALA A 140 -3.30 8.58 -7.26
N VAL A 141 -4.48 8.64 -7.87
CA VAL A 141 -5.48 9.71 -7.59
C VAL A 141 -6.04 9.55 -6.19
N ASP A 142 -6.38 8.33 -5.77
CA ASP A 142 -6.90 8.03 -4.43
C ASP A 142 -5.90 8.43 -3.34
N ILE A 143 -4.63 8.04 -3.48
CA ILE A 143 -3.55 8.40 -2.55
C ILE A 143 -3.40 9.92 -2.47
N ALA A 144 -3.38 10.62 -3.62
CA ALA A 144 -3.23 12.06 -3.66
C ALA A 144 -4.42 12.80 -3.00
N LEU A 145 -5.64 12.31 -3.19
CA LEU A 145 -6.84 12.87 -2.53
C LEU A 145 -6.80 12.66 -1.02
N HIS A 146 -6.42 11.48 -0.56
CA HIS A 146 -6.30 11.21 0.87
C HIS A 146 -5.18 12.05 1.50
N ASP A 147 -4.04 12.21 0.84
CA ASP A 147 -2.95 13.09 1.33
C ASP A 147 -3.41 14.55 1.40
N LEU A 148 -4.11 15.04 0.37
CA LEU A 148 -4.69 16.37 0.35
C LEU A 148 -5.66 16.59 1.52
N VAL A 149 -6.63 15.68 1.69
CA VAL A 149 -7.66 15.80 2.75
C VAL A 149 -7.02 15.71 4.13
N GLY A 150 -6.04 14.83 4.35
CA GLY A 150 -5.31 14.75 5.60
C GLY A 150 -4.58 16.07 5.93
N LYS A 151 -3.96 16.71 4.94
CA LYS A 151 -3.31 18.02 5.06
C LYS A 151 -4.31 19.15 5.34
N LEU A 152 -5.45 19.15 4.65
CA LEU A 152 -6.53 20.11 4.89
C LEU A 152 -7.10 20.01 6.31
N LEU A 153 -7.21 18.79 6.84
CA LEU A 153 -7.65 18.53 8.22
C LEU A 153 -6.55 18.78 9.27
N GLY A 154 -5.29 18.90 8.84
CA GLY A 154 -4.15 19.00 9.75
C GLY A 154 -3.93 17.75 10.62
N ALA A 155 -4.40 16.58 10.17
CA ALA A 155 -4.36 15.36 10.94
C ALA A 155 -4.01 14.14 10.06
N PRO A 156 -3.19 13.21 10.54
CA PRO A 156 -2.90 11.97 9.84
C PRO A 156 -4.11 11.02 9.87
N TRP A 157 -4.26 10.21 8.85
CA TRP A 157 -5.43 9.33 8.67
C TRP A 157 -5.67 8.34 9.81
N TYR A 158 -4.63 7.87 10.49
CA TYR A 158 -4.84 6.99 11.65
C TYR A 158 -5.60 7.70 12.78
N GLN A 159 -5.40 9.01 12.98
CA GLN A 159 -6.16 9.81 13.95
C GLN A 159 -7.58 10.07 13.46
N ILE A 160 -7.73 10.42 12.16
CA ILE A 160 -9.05 10.64 11.53
C ILE A 160 -9.92 9.39 11.65
N TRP A 161 -9.33 8.20 11.53
CA TRP A 161 -10.03 6.92 11.67
C TRP A 161 -10.11 6.39 13.10
N GLY A 162 -9.56 7.11 14.09
CA GLY A 162 -9.56 6.68 15.47
C GLY A 162 -8.72 5.43 15.75
N LEU A 163 -7.67 5.20 14.95
CA LEU A 163 -6.80 4.05 15.10
C LEU A 163 -5.70 4.32 16.11
N ASN A 164 -5.34 3.29 16.88
CA ASN A 164 -4.22 3.36 17.80
C ASN A 164 -2.92 3.00 17.07
N LYS A 165 -2.03 3.99 16.89
CA LYS A 165 -0.73 3.78 16.21
C LYS A 165 0.18 2.77 16.89
N GLU A 166 0.06 2.59 18.21
CA GLU A 166 0.87 1.62 18.98
C GLU A 166 0.50 0.16 18.67
N LYS A 167 -0.65 -0.06 18.02
CA LYS A 167 -1.07 -1.38 17.53
C LYS A 167 -0.66 -1.65 16.08
N THR A 168 0.07 -0.73 15.45
CA THR A 168 0.57 -0.91 14.10
C THR A 168 1.60 -2.04 14.08
N PRO A 169 1.46 -3.05 13.21
CA PRO A 169 2.48 -4.09 13.05
C PRO A 169 3.79 -3.50 12.56
N SER A 170 4.90 -4.15 12.93
CA SER A 170 6.23 -3.74 12.43
C SER A 170 6.30 -3.87 10.91
N THR A 171 6.84 -2.83 10.27
CA THR A 171 7.16 -2.92 8.84
C THR A 171 8.35 -3.85 8.61
N THR A 172 8.37 -4.54 7.47
CA THR A 172 9.49 -5.37 7.05
C THR A 172 10.45 -4.58 6.16
N PHE A 173 11.74 -4.95 6.19
CA PHE A 173 12.69 -4.54 5.17
C PHE A 173 12.96 -5.71 4.22
N THR A 174 12.89 -5.46 2.91
CA THR A 174 13.05 -6.51 1.91
C THR A 174 14.50 -6.67 1.47
N ILE A 175 15.06 -7.88 1.64
CA ILE A 175 16.34 -8.30 1.10
C ILE A 175 16.04 -9.09 -0.19
N GLY A 176 16.47 -8.55 -1.34
CA GLY A 176 16.39 -9.21 -2.64
C GLY A 176 17.44 -10.32 -2.76
N ILE A 177 17.25 -11.20 -3.75
CA ILE A 177 18.19 -12.28 -4.09
C ILE A 177 19.49 -11.64 -4.61
N ASP A 178 20.63 -12.04 -4.02
CA ASP A 178 21.94 -11.49 -4.36
C ASP A 178 23.05 -12.45 -3.94
N THR A 179 24.32 -12.07 -4.13
CA THR A 179 25.48 -12.80 -3.64
C THR A 179 25.57 -12.75 -2.11
N PRO A 180 26.22 -13.72 -1.44
CA PRO A 180 26.36 -13.75 0.02
C PRO A 180 26.95 -12.47 0.61
N ASP A 181 27.94 -11.85 -0.05
CA ASP A 181 28.56 -10.64 0.47
C ASP A 181 27.61 -9.44 0.44
N VAL A 182 26.85 -9.29 -0.63
CA VAL A 182 25.83 -8.23 -0.75
C VAL A 182 24.71 -8.46 0.24
N VAL A 183 24.23 -9.70 0.38
CA VAL A 183 23.19 -10.08 1.36
C VAL A 183 23.66 -9.77 2.77
N ARG A 184 24.88 -10.15 3.12
CA ARG A 184 25.49 -9.87 4.43
C ARG A 184 25.57 -8.37 4.72
N ALA A 185 26.00 -7.57 3.73
CA ALA A 185 26.08 -6.12 3.86
C ALA A 185 24.70 -5.48 4.07
N LYS A 186 23.73 -5.85 3.25
CA LYS A 186 22.33 -5.38 3.38
C LYS A 186 21.72 -5.79 4.73
N THR A 187 21.96 -7.02 5.18
CA THR A 187 21.46 -7.50 6.48
C THR A 187 22.03 -6.68 7.63
N LYS A 188 23.34 -6.40 7.62
CA LYS A 188 23.98 -5.55 8.64
C LYS A 188 23.42 -4.13 8.65
N GLU A 189 23.16 -3.56 7.48
CA GLU A 189 22.59 -2.21 7.35
C GLU A 189 21.20 -2.09 7.97
N CYS A 190 20.36 -3.13 7.85
CA CYS A 190 18.96 -3.06 8.27
C CYS A 190 18.67 -3.73 9.63
N ALA A 191 19.51 -4.64 10.13
CA ALA A 191 19.25 -5.39 11.35
C ALA A 191 19.05 -4.53 12.62
N GLY A 192 19.64 -3.33 12.67
CA GLY A 192 19.45 -2.40 13.79
C GLY A 192 18.30 -1.41 13.62
N ARG A 193 17.57 -1.47 12.49
CA ARG A 193 16.54 -0.50 12.13
C ARG A 193 15.14 -1.10 11.96
N PHE A 194 15.06 -2.40 11.73
CA PHE A 194 13.82 -3.12 11.48
C PHE A 194 13.68 -4.29 12.45
N ASN A 195 12.45 -4.62 12.81
CA ASN A 195 12.14 -5.70 13.74
C ASN A 195 11.89 -7.04 13.03
N ILE A 196 11.71 -7.02 11.73
CA ILE A 196 11.46 -8.20 10.89
C ILE A 196 12.03 -7.96 9.50
N LEU A 197 12.62 -8.97 8.89
CA LEU A 197 13.14 -8.94 7.53
C LEU A 197 12.19 -9.70 6.60
N LYS A 198 11.97 -9.20 5.39
CA LYS A 198 11.35 -9.95 4.29
C LYS A 198 12.45 -10.37 3.33
N VAL A 199 12.56 -11.66 3.03
CA VAL A 199 13.63 -12.20 2.18
C VAL A 199 13.02 -12.81 0.92
N LYS A 200 13.52 -12.39 -0.24
CA LYS A 200 13.12 -12.96 -1.52
C LYS A 200 13.91 -14.24 -1.78
N LEU A 201 13.18 -15.29 -2.11
CA LEU A 201 13.69 -16.61 -2.48
C LEU A 201 13.07 -17.08 -3.81
N GLY A 202 13.27 -18.35 -4.17
CA GLY A 202 12.73 -18.97 -5.37
C GLY A 202 13.76 -19.22 -6.45
N ARG A 203 15.06 -19.29 -6.07
CA ARG A 203 16.18 -19.65 -6.94
C ARG A 203 17.06 -20.72 -6.27
N ASP A 204 18.09 -21.15 -6.98
CA ASP A 204 18.98 -22.24 -6.54
C ASP A 204 19.81 -21.91 -5.29
N ASN A 205 19.99 -20.62 -4.96
CA ASN A 205 20.77 -20.16 -3.82
C ASN A 205 19.95 -19.88 -2.55
N ASP A 206 18.71 -20.33 -2.47
CA ASP A 206 17.79 -20.03 -1.37
C ASP A 206 18.36 -20.38 0.02
N LYS A 207 18.95 -21.55 0.16
CA LYS A 207 19.54 -21.99 1.44
C LYS A 207 20.74 -21.12 1.83
N GLU A 208 21.62 -20.80 0.89
CA GLU A 208 22.78 -19.94 1.10
C GLU A 208 22.36 -18.53 1.53
N MET A 209 21.28 -18.00 0.94
CA MET A 209 20.71 -16.72 1.33
C MET A 209 20.32 -16.70 2.81
N ILE A 210 19.55 -17.69 3.25
CA ILE A 210 19.06 -17.79 4.64
C ILE A 210 20.23 -18.01 5.61
N GLU A 211 21.17 -18.88 5.31
CA GLU A 211 22.35 -19.14 6.15
C GLU A 211 23.21 -17.89 6.27
N THR A 212 23.37 -17.15 5.18
CA THR A 212 24.09 -15.87 5.19
C THR A 212 23.42 -14.86 6.11
N ILE A 213 22.09 -14.69 6.03
CA ILE A 213 21.33 -13.77 6.89
C ILE A 213 21.42 -14.21 8.34
N ARG A 214 21.25 -15.51 8.63
CA ARG A 214 21.32 -16.06 9.99
C ARG A 214 22.72 -15.94 10.60
N SER A 215 23.78 -15.89 9.80
CA SER A 215 25.14 -15.57 10.30
C SER A 215 25.27 -14.13 10.82
N VAL A 216 24.30 -13.26 10.56
CA VAL A 216 24.33 -11.82 10.92
C VAL A 216 23.31 -11.47 11.98
N THR A 217 22.12 -12.08 11.95
CA THR A 217 20.99 -11.67 12.81
C THR A 217 20.04 -12.83 13.13
N ASP A 218 19.45 -12.76 14.34
CA ASP A 218 18.37 -13.64 14.79
C ASP A 218 16.97 -13.00 14.63
N LEU A 219 16.86 -11.86 13.96
CA LEU A 219 15.58 -11.21 13.71
C LEU A 219 14.58 -12.17 13.06
N PRO A 220 13.28 -12.06 13.34
CA PRO A 220 12.25 -12.78 12.61
C PRO A 220 12.37 -12.54 11.11
N ILE A 221 12.19 -13.59 10.30
CA ILE A 221 12.25 -13.51 8.84
C ILE A 221 10.93 -14.02 8.26
N ALA A 222 10.33 -13.21 7.40
CA ALA A 222 9.30 -13.60 6.46
C ALA A 222 9.92 -13.90 5.09
N ILE A 223 9.50 -14.97 4.44
CA ILE A 223 9.97 -15.36 3.11
C ILE A 223 8.91 -15.05 2.06
N ASP A 224 9.35 -14.62 0.90
CA ASP A 224 8.53 -14.55 -0.30
C ASP A 224 9.28 -15.25 -1.44
N ALA A 225 8.81 -16.45 -1.79
CA ALA A 225 9.41 -17.25 -2.86
C ALA A 225 8.97 -16.79 -4.26
N ASN A 226 8.02 -15.85 -4.36
CA ASN A 226 7.53 -15.31 -5.62
C ASN A 226 7.17 -16.38 -6.66
N GLN A 227 6.52 -17.47 -6.21
CA GLN A 227 6.09 -18.58 -7.06
C GLN A 227 7.28 -19.38 -7.66
N GLY A 228 8.45 -19.32 -7.04
CA GLY A 228 9.69 -19.90 -7.58
C GLY A 228 9.80 -21.41 -7.44
N TRP A 229 9.14 -22.03 -6.47
CA TRP A 229 9.23 -23.47 -6.22
C TRP A 229 8.12 -24.21 -7.00
N LYS A 230 8.50 -24.91 -8.06
CA LYS A 230 7.55 -25.53 -8.99
C LYS A 230 7.15 -26.96 -8.62
N ASP A 231 7.98 -27.64 -7.85
CA ASP A 231 7.73 -28.99 -7.36
C ASP A 231 7.21 -28.96 -5.93
N ARG A 232 6.07 -29.61 -5.65
CA ARG A 232 5.41 -29.56 -4.35
C ARG A 232 6.21 -30.24 -3.25
N GLN A 233 6.95 -31.31 -3.57
CA GLN A 233 7.75 -32.01 -2.55
C GLN A 233 8.96 -31.14 -2.18
N TYR A 234 9.62 -30.54 -3.18
CA TYR A 234 10.69 -29.57 -2.93
C TYR A 234 10.20 -28.39 -2.08
N ALA A 235 9.04 -27.83 -2.41
CA ALA A 235 8.45 -26.75 -1.63
C ALA A 235 8.20 -27.17 -0.17
N LEU A 236 7.68 -28.37 0.04
CA LEU A 236 7.45 -28.94 1.36
C LEU A 236 8.75 -29.12 2.16
N ASP A 237 9.78 -29.67 1.53
CA ASP A 237 11.10 -29.88 2.15
C ASP A 237 11.76 -28.55 2.51
N MET A 238 11.62 -27.54 1.65
CA MET A 238 12.07 -26.17 1.93
C MET A 238 11.32 -25.54 3.10
N ILE A 239 10.01 -25.71 3.18
CA ILE A 239 9.19 -25.21 4.30
C ILE A 239 9.63 -25.83 5.62
N HIS A 240 9.90 -27.16 5.66
CA HIS A 240 10.43 -27.81 6.83
C HIS A 240 11.77 -27.24 7.27
N TRP A 241 12.71 -27.16 6.33
CA TRP A 241 14.04 -26.63 6.59
C TRP A 241 13.99 -25.18 7.08
N LEU A 242 13.14 -24.32 6.45
CA LEU A 242 12.96 -22.94 6.83
C LEU A 242 12.36 -22.79 8.24
N LYS A 243 11.44 -23.67 8.62
CA LYS A 243 10.89 -23.71 9.98
C LYS A 243 11.99 -23.93 11.03
N GLU A 244 12.95 -24.83 10.77
CA GLU A 244 14.09 -25.06 11.64
C GLU A 244 15.02 -23.84 11.73
N LYS A 245 15.03 -22.99 10.70
CA LYS A 245 15.78 -21.72 10.67
C LYS A 245 15.01 -20.55 11.30
N GLY A 246 13.86 -20.79 11.95
CA GLY A 246 13.09 -19.74 12.63
C GLY A 246 12.37 -18.77 11.68
N ILE A 247 11.95 -19.25 10.51
CA ILE A 247 11.12 -18.46 9.58
C ILE A 247 9.69 -18.39 10.10
N VAL A 248 9.11 -17.20 10.14
CA VAL A 248 7.79 -16.95 10.73
C VAL A 248 6.65 -16.94 9.72
N MET A 249 6.95 -16.73 8.44
CA MET A 249 5.95 -16.70 7.36
C MET A 249 6.60 -17.04 6.01
N ILE A 250 5.87 -17.74 5.16
CA ILE A 250 6.26 -18.03 3.78
C ILE A 250 5.12 -17.60 2.85
N GLU A 251 5.43 -16.70 1.92
CA GLU A 251 4.51 -16.15 0.94
C GLU A 251 4.79 -16.76 -0.44
N GLN A 252 3.74 -17.13 -1.16
CA GLN A 252 3.77 -17.60 -2.53
C GLN A 252 4.85 -18.67 -2.82
N PRO A 253 4.85 -19.80 -2.11
CA PRO A 253 5.87 -20.84 -2.35
C PRO A 253 5.80 -21.39 -3.77
N MET A 254 4.60 -21.57 -4.32
CA MET A 254 4.35 -22.23 -5.59
C MET A 254 3.63 -21.32 -6.60
N PRO A 255 3.67 -21.66 -7.91
CA PRO A 255 2.89 -20.97 -8.93
C PRO A 255 1.40 -20.93 -8.60
N LYS A 256 0.76 -19.77 -8.77
CA LYS A 256 -0.65 -19.53 -8.41
C LYS A 256 -1.64 -20.40 -9.18
N GLU A 257 -1.22 -20.94 -10.32
CA GLU A 257 -2.00 -21.86 -11.15
C GLU A 257 -2.05 -23.30 -10.61
N GLN A 258 -1.10 -23.69 -9.73
CA GLN A 258 -1.00 -25.02 -9.12
C GLN A 258 -1.85 -25.11 -7.85
N LEU A 259 -3.15 -24.85 -7.97
CA LEU A 259 -4.07 -24.74 -6.81
C LEU A 259 -4.13 -26.00 -5.96
N ASP A 260 -4.09 -27.19 -6.57
CA ASP A 260 -4.13 -28.47 -5.85
C ASP A 260 -2.88 -28.70 -5.01
N ASP A 261 -1.70 -28.35 -5.55
CA ASP A 261 -0.43 -28.45 -4.83
C ASP A 261 -0.35 -27.42 -3.69
N ILE A 262 -0.84 -26.20 -3.93
CA ILE A 262 -0.96 -25.16 -2.89
C ILE A 262 -1.89 -25.65 -1.77
N ALA A 263 -3.06 -26.20 -2.12
CA ALA A 263 -4.01 -26.73 -1.15
C ALA A 263 -3.39 -27.88 -0.33
N TRP A 264 -2.66 -28.77 -0.98
CA TRP A 264 -1.97 -29.88 -0.30
C TRP A 264 -0.93 -29.38 0.71
N ILE A 265 -0.09 -28.41 0.35
CA ILE A 265 0.87 -27.77 1.26
C ILE A 265 0.13 -27.08 2.42
N CYS A 266 -0.94 -26.35 2.11
CA CYS A 266 -1.73 -25.63 3.11
C CYS A 266 -2.29 -26.54 4.19
N LEU A 267 -2.74 -27.74 3.84
CA LEU A 267 -3.23 -28.73 4.81
C LEU A 267 -2.15 -29.22 5.78
N LEU A 268 -0.88 -29.19 5.37
CA LEU A 268 0.23 -29.69 6.15
C LEU A 268 0.88 -28.63 7.06
N TYR A 269 0.81 -27.34 6.68
CA TYR A 269 1.67 -26.31 7.30
C TYR A 269 1.03 -25.00 7.68
N THR A 270 -0.19 -24.70 7.27
CA THR A 270 -0.75 -23.39 7.56
C THR A 270 -1.37 -23.28 8.94
N SER A 271 -1.18 -22.13 9.56
CA SER A 271 -2.09 -21.69 10.63
C SER A 271 -3.49 -21.51 10.04
N PRO A 272 -4.56 -21.80 10.80
CA PRO A 272 -5.92 -21.62 10.31
C PRO A 272 -6.12 -20.19 9.79
N SER A 273 -6.64 -20.08 8.58
CA SER A 273 -7.04 -18.79 8.02
C SER A 273 -8.10 -18.14 8.91
N PRO A 274 -8.17 -16.79 9.02
CA PRO A 274 -9.30 -16.13 9.66
C PRO A 274 -10.66 -16.52 9.06
N ARG A 275 -10.68 -17.09 7.85
CA ARG A 275 -11.89 -17.66 7.22
C ARG A 275 -12.28 -19.00 7.83
N ASP A 276 -11.30 -19.80 8.25
CA ASP A 276 -11.55 -21.13 8.83
C ASP A 276 -12.23 -21.05 10.21
N LYS A 277 -12.00 -19.96 10.94
CA LYS A 277 -12.66 -19.69 12.24
C LYS A 277 -14.14 -19.30 12.12
N ARG A 278 -14.67 -19.09 10.92
CA ARG A 278 -16.09 -18.77 10.70
C ARG A 278 -16.96 -20.00 10.41
N GLN A 279 -16.34 -21.18 10.33
CA GLN A 279 -17.04 -22.44 10.05
C GLN A 279 -17.14 -23.37 11.27
N SER A 280 -16.69 -22.92 12.45
CA SER A 280 -16.82 -23.65 13.72
C SER A 280 -17.81 -22.98 14.66
#